data_20b82f187752b5ccddaa14e394719890
#
_entry.id   20b82f187752b5ccddaa14e394719890
#
_cell.length_a   1.000
_cell.length_b   1.000
_cell.length_c   1.000
_cell.angle_alpha   90.00
_cell.angle_beta   90.00
_cell.angle_gamma   90.00
#
_symmetry.space_group_name_H-M   'P 1'
#
loop_
_entity.id
_entity.type
_entity.pdbx_description
1 polymer ?
#
loop_
_entity_poly.entity_id
_entity_poly.type
_entity_poly.pdbx_seq_one_letter_code
_entity_poly.pdbx_strand_id
1 'polypeptide(L)'
;LRWILAIMLELEKRTGSSELSRIEFALWGHTTNPKYSLSEVVDNILDLRMRRAKAPAKKTFDRQEIAVRAKDYDKKSDNFLDYSDMNMRYLRISGVLQRKGRGLIISPAKHVLAEALAKSTANDKPLIEEYRILCNGAPLPTDNEDVAKSVLNDLMRQMKERRIAFDISDLPLDTPTEINIARRRLESVIAQTDEIQYAQAQCNQWKEISDYMTLLIKGGGKTVYDEDNAIEVPKDETPAYLEWTL
;
A
#
# COMPACT_ATOMS: atom_id res chain seq x y z
N LEU A 1 7.81 11.42 2.57
CA LEU A 1 7.90 9.98 2.49
C LEU A 1 8.39 9.38 3.83
N ARG A 2 9.54 9.78 4.39
CA ARG A 2 10.10 9.23 5.65
C ARG A 2 9.10 9.22 6.80
N TRP A 3 8.41 10.35 7.02
CA TRP A 3 7.40 10.48 8.06
C TRP A 3 6.25 9.48 7.91
N ILE A 4 5.74 9.32 6.70
CA ILE A 4 4.69 8.35 6.40
C ILE A 4 5.17 6.92 6.64
N LEU A 5 6.37 6.60 6.20
CA LEU A 5 6.96 5.28 6.45
C LEU A 5 7.13 5.02 7.96
N ALA A 6 7.57 6.03 8.73
CA ALA A 6 7.68 5.90 10.18
C ALA A 6 6.31 5.63 10.84
N ILE A 7 5.25 6.34 10.44
CA ILE A 7 3.88 6.10 10.92
C ILE A 7 3.44 4.68 10.57
N MET A 8 3.61 4.25 9.32
CA MET A 8 3.15 2.96 8.86
C MET A 8 3.90 1.79 9.53
N LEU A 9 5.21 1.92 9.73
CA LEU A 9 6.02 0.93 10.45
C LEU A 9 5.65 0.86 11.93
N GLU A 10 5.36 1.98 12.57
CA GLU A 10 4.92 1.99 13.96
C GLU A 10 3.49 1.42 14.11
N LEU A 11 2.60 1.68 13.13
CA LEU A 11 1.29 1.00 13.07
C LEU A 11 1.46 -0.51 12.92
N GLU A 12 2.38 -0.97 12.07
CA GLU A 12 2.64 -2.39 11.88
C GLU A 12 3.11 -3.08 13.15
N LYS A 13 4.02 -2.46 13.91
CA LYS A 13 4.44 -2.99 15.21
C LYS A 13 3.29 -3.16 16.21
N ARG A 14 2.32 -2.23 16.18
CA ARG A 14 1.22 -2.21 17.13
C ARG A 14 0.00 -3.04 16.71
N THR A 15 -0.19 -3.23 15.39
CA THR A 15 -1.42 -3.84 14.85
C THR A 15 -1.17 -5.05 13.96
N GLY A 16 0.09 -5.34 13.62
CA GLY A 16 0.46 -6.38 12.66
C GLY A 16 0.24 -5.97 11.19
N SER A 17 -0.13 -4.71 10.91
CA SER A 17 -0.35 -4.23 9.55
C SER A 17 0.13 -2.81 9.37
N SER A 18 0.89 -2.56 8.30
CA SER A 18 1.32 -1.21 7.87
C SER A 18 0.24 -0.45 7.11
N GLU A 19 -0.98 -0.95 7.04
CA GLU A 19 -2.07 -0.33 6.28
C GLU A 19 -2.47 1.03 6.88
N LEU A 20 -2.53 2.03 6.00
CA LEU A 20 -3.03 3.37 6.29
C LEU A 20 -4.19 3.67 5.35
N SER A 21 -5.39 3.76 5.87
CA SER A 21 -6.59 4.05 5.07
C SER A 21 -6.58 5.48 4.53
N ARG A 22 -7.41 5.75 3.50
CA ARG A 22 -7.53 7.10 2.90
C ARG A 22 -7.87 8.17 3.93
N ILE A 23 -8.78 7.87 4.87
CA ILE A 23 -9.17 8.83 5.90
C ILE A 23 -8.04 9.08 6.91
N GLU A 24 -7.34 8.06 7.34
CA GLU A 24 -6.20 8.18 8.26
C GLU A 24 -5.06 8.96 7.60
N PHE A 25 -4.79 8.68 6.32
CA PHE A 25 -3.81 9.44 5.56
C PHE A 25 -4.20 10.91 5.42
N ALA A 26 -5.47 11.19 5.12
CA ALA A 26 -5.95 12.56 5.02
C ALA A 26 -5.83 13.32 6.33
N LEU A 27 -6.15 12.69 7.47
CA LEU A 27 -6.15 13.36 8.76
C LEU A 27 -4.75 13.48 9.38
N TRP A 28 -3.87 12.50 9.17
CA TRP A 28 -2.63 12.37 9.92
C TRP A 28 -1.38 12.14 9.08
N GLY A 29 -1.53 11.68 7.83
CA GLY A 29 -0.42 11.22 7.02
C GLY A 29 0.13 12.26 6.04
N HIS A 30 -0.73 13.06 5.39
CA HIS A 30 -0.27 13.95 4.32
C HIS A 30 0.30 15.28 4.81
N THR A 31 0.13 15.60 6.08
CA THR A 31 0.68 16.79 6.70
C THR A 31 1.56 16.40 7.87
N THR A 32 2.78 16.96 7.91
CA THR A 32 3.61 16.91 9.10
C THR A 32 3.21 18.07 10.02
N ASN A 33 2.80 17.75 11.23
CA ASN A 33 2.57 18.77 12.23
C ASN A 33 3.62 18.61 13.34
N PRO A 34 4.54 19.56 13.52
CA PRO A 34 5.62 19.45 14.50
C PRO A 34 5.12 19.43 15.95
N LYS A 35 3.83 19.69 16.17
CA LYS A 35 3.22 19.60 17.51
C LYS A 35 3.00 18.18 17.99
N TYR A 36 3.03 17.18 17.09
CA TYR A 36 2.77 15.79 17.42
C TYR A 36 4.02 14.93 17.21
N SER A 37 4.35 14.15 18.21
CA SER A 37 5.33 13.06 18.09
C SER A 37 4.78 11.92 17.23
N LEU A 38 5.65 11.03 16.77
CA LEU A 38 5.26 9.84 16.03
C LEU A 38 4.26 8.98 16.83
N SER A 39 4.52 8.79 18.12
CA SER A 39 3.63 8.00 18.98
C SER A 39 2.24 8.60 19.07
N GLU A 40 2.14 9.91 19.30
CA GLU A 40 0.85 10.61 19.37
C GLU A 40 0.06 10.53 18.07
N VAL A 41 0.73 10.62 16.92
CA VAL A 41 0.05 10.46 15.62
C VAL A 41 -0.51 9.05 15.48
N VAL A 42 0.25 8.03 15.85
CA VAL A 42 -0.21 6.65 15.78
C VAL A 42 -1.34 6.39 16.79
N ASP A 43 -1.25 6.93 18.00
CA ASP A 43 -2.32 6.85 19.00
C ASP A 43 -3.63 7.49 18.46
N ASN A 44 -3.53 8.65 17.82
CA ASN A 44 -4.67 9.32 17.20
C ASN A 44 -5.28 8.51 16.04
N ILE A 45 -4.46 7.83 15.25
CA ILE A 45 -4.95 6.93 14.18
C ILE A 45 -5.70 5.75 14.79
N LEU A 46 -5.16 5.13 15.83
CA LEU A 46 -5.80 4.01 16.51
C LEU A 46 -7.11 4.42 17.19
N ASP A 47 -7.14 5.58 17.84
CA ASP A 47 -8.38 6.16 18.38
C ASP A 47 -9.42 6.41 17.29
N LEU A 48 -9.00 6.99 16.17
CA LEU A 48 -9.87 7.21 15.01
C LEU A 48 -10.50 5.89 14.53
N ARG A 49 -9.71 4.80 14.44
CA ARG A 49 -10.20 3.46 14.09
C ARG A 49 -11.28 2.98 15.06
N MET A 50 -11.03 3.13 16.35
CA MET A 50 -11.99 2.72 17.39
C MET A 50 -13.30 3.54 17.33
N ARG A 51 -13.21 4.87 17.19
CA ARG A 51 -14.38 5.76 17.10
C ARG A 51 -15.17 5.49 15.81
N ARG A 52 -14.47 5.30 14.68
CA ARG A 52 -15.09 4.99 13.40
C ARG A 52 -15.79 3.63 13.40
N ALA A 53 -15.24 2.62 14.06
CA ALA A 53 -15.86 1.30 14.20
C ALA A 53 -17.18 1.36 14.96
N LYS A 54 -17.30 2.23 15.99
CA LYS A 54 -18.49 2.46 16.80
C LYS A 54 -19.51 3.40 16.15
N ALA A 55 -19.12 4.14 15.10
CA ALA A 55 -19.99 5.13 14.46
C ALA A 55 -21.14 4.45 13.68
N PRO A 56 -22.39 4.88 13.84
CA PRO A 56 -23.54 4.30 13.17
C PRO A 56 -23.50 4.54 11.65
N ALA A 57 -22.91 5.64 11.22
CA ALA A 57 -22.77 6.05 9.82
C ALA A 57 -21.34 6.47 9.52
N LYS A 58 -20.52 5.52 9.04
CA LYS A 58 -19.07 5.72 8.78
C LYS A 58 -18.78 6.89 7.85
N LYS A 59 -19.58 7.08 6.78
CA LYS A 59 -19.40 8.20 5.83
C LYS A 59 -19.64 9.57 6.48
N THR A 60 -20.61 9.67 7.35
CA THR A 60 -20.91 10.91 8.09
C THR A 60 -19.82 11.22 9.09
N PHE A 61 -19.37 10.20 9.83
CA PHE A 61 -18.23 10.30 10.73
C PHE A 61 -16.99 10.81 10.00
N ASP A 62 -16.61 10.18 8.88
CA ASP A 62 -15.45 10.57 8.08
C ASP A 62 -15.52 12.04 7.63
N ARG A 63 -16.71 12.51 7.18
CA ARG A 63 -16.92 13.91 6.78
C ARG A 63 -16.75 14.89 7.94
N GLN A 64 -17.22 14.53 9.12
CA GLN A 64 -17.11 15.36 10.32
C GLN A 64 -15.64 15.49 10.75
N GLU A 65 -14.91 14.38 10.83
CA GLU A 65 -13.48 14.39 11.17
C GLU A 65 -12.66 15.22 10.17
N ILE A 66 -12.92 15.07 8.86
CA ILE A 66 -12.28 15.86 7.82
C ILE A 66 -12.60 17.35 7.95
N ALA A 67 -13.87 17.70 8.22
CA ALA A 67 -14.26 19.09 8.37
C ALA A 67 -13.59 19.78 9.57
N VAL A 68 -13.44 19.05 10.67
CA VAL A 68 -12.70 19.53 11.84
C VAL A 68 -11.23 19.74 11.47
N ARG A 69 -10.60 18.74 10.87
CA ARG A 69 -9.17 18.79 10.55
C ARG A 69 -8.82 19.84 9.49
N ALA A 70 -9.68 20.00 8.48
CA ALA A 70 -9.50 21.01 7.44
C ALA A 70 -9.49 22.45 8.00
N LYS A 71 -10.27 22.71 9.04
CA LYS A 71 -10.28 24.01 9.74
C LYS A 71 -8.94 24.31 10.42
N ASP A 72 -8.26 23.30 10.96
CA ASP A 72 -6.93 23.48 11.58
C ASP A 72 -5.90 24.01 10.58
N TYR A 73 -6.14 23.81 9.28
CA TYR A 73 -5.27 24.26 8.18
C TYR A 73 -5.86 25.42 7.38
N ASP A 74 -6.95 26.01 7.84
CA ASP A 74 -7.69 27.08 7.12
C ASP A 74 -8.05 26.66 5.67
N LYS A 75 -8.56 25.46 5.52
CA LYS A 75 -8.94 24.85 4.23
C LYS A 75 -10.40 24.41 4.23
N LYS A 76 -11.00 24.42 3.03
CA LYS A 76 -12.27 23.73 2.79
C LYS A 76 -12.03 22.21 2.75
N SER A 77 -13.01 21.43 3.20
CA SER A 77 -12.91 19.97 3.28
C SER A 77 -12.55 19.31 1.94
N ASP A 78 -13.14 19.78 0.84
CA ASP A 78 -12.88 19.23 -0.50
C ASP A 78 -11.44 19.51 -0.94
N ASN A 79 -10.97 20.73 -0.82
CA ASN A 79 -9.59 21.10 -1.14
C ASN A 79 -8.60 20.29 -0.27
N PHE A 80 -8.92 20.08 1.01
CA PHE A 80 -8.08 19.30 1.91
C PHE A 80 -7.95 17.86 1.46
N LEU A 81 -9.05 17.24 1.01
CA LEU A 81 -9.06 15.88 0.45
C LEU A 81 -8.33 15.79 -0.89
N ASP A 82 -8.48 16.78 -1.77
CA ASP A 82 -7.80 16.81 -3.06
C ASP A 82 -6.28 16.86 -2.89
N TYR A 83 -5.78 17.68 -1.95
CA TYR A 83 -4.36 17.69 -1.59
C TYR A 83 -3.89 16.35 -1.02
N SER A 84 -4.70 15.74 -0.18
CA SER A 84 -4.41 14.41 0.37
C SER A 84 -4.30 13.36 -0.73
N ASP A 85 -5.27 13.31 -1.64
CA ASP A 85 -5.28 12.36 -2.75
C ASP A 85 -4.09 12.57 -3.71
N MET A 86 -3.74 13.83 -3.98
CA MET A 86 -2.56 14.18 -4.77
C MET A 86 -1.27 13.69 -4.10
N ASN A 87 -1.09 13.98 -2.80
CA ASN A 87 0.08 13.54 -2.05
C ASN A 87 0.19 12.01 -2.00
N MET A 88 -0.95 11.30 -1.86
CA MET A 88 -0.98 9.84 -1.89
C MET A 88 -0.49 9.28 -3.23
N ARG A 89 -0.84 9.92 -4.35
CA ARG A 89 -0.36 9.53 -5.68
C ARG A 89 1.16 9.74 -5.80
N TYR A 90 1.68 10.88 -5.37
CA TYR A 90 3.13 11.14 -5.38
C TYR A 90 3.91 10.14 -4.53
N LEU A 91 3.42 9.81 -3.35
CA LEU A 91 4.08 8.82 -2.49
C LEU A 91 4.15 7.44 -3.14
N ARG A 92 3.13 7.05 -3.90
CA ARG A 92 3.12 5.78 -4.64
C ARG A 92 4.15 5.72 -5.77
N ILE A 93 4.49 6.85 -6.39
CA ILE A 93 5.53 6.93 -7.44
C ILE A 93 6.88 6.45 -6.90
N SER A 94 7.14 6.56 -5.60
CA SER A 94 8.36 6.02 -4.98
C SER A 94 8.51 4.51 -5.16
N GLY A 95 7.42 3.78 -5.45
CA GLY A 95 7.38 2.33 -5.54
C GLY A 95 7.56 1.60 -4.20
N VAL A 96 7.79 2.32 -3.10
CA VAL A 96 7.87 1.74 -1.74
C VAL A 96 6.49 1.51 -1.16
N LEU A 97 5.51 2.31 -1.58
CA LEU A 97 4.12 2.22 -1.15
C LEU A 97 3.24 1.68 -2.27
N GLN A 98 2.36 0.78 -1.92
CA GLN A 98 1.35 0.21 -2.81
C GLN A 98 -0.05 0.65 -2.39
N ARG A 99 -0.98 0.61 -3.34
CA ARG A 99 -2.40 0.80 -3.05
C ARG A 99 -2.97 -0.45 -2.39
N LYS A 100 -3.72 -0.27 -1.30
CA LYS A 100 -4.57 -1.30 -0.71
C LYS A 100 -5.98 -0.73 -0.53
N GLY A 101 -6.92 -1.21 -1.32
CA GLY A 101 -8.24 -0.59 -1.41
C GLY A 101 -8.16 0.88 -1.80
N ARG A 102 -8.64 1.77 -0.92
CA ARG A 102 -8.51 3.24 -1.06
C ARG A 102 -7.35 3.84 -0.27
N GLY A 103 -6.56 3.03 0.41
CA GLY A 103 -5.43 3.45 1.23
C GLY A 103 -4.08 3.03 0.67
N LEU A 104 -3.10 3.01 1.56
CA LEU A 104 -1.71 2.67 1.29
C LEU A 104 -1.26 1.51 2.18
N ILE A 105 -0.31 0.74 1.69
CA ILE A 105 0.44 -0.25 2.45
C ILE A 105 1.91 -0.19 2.01
N ILE A 106 2.84 -0.52 2.89
CA ILE A 106 4.24 -0.72 2.50
C ILE A 106 4.30 -1.96 1.60
N SER A 107 4.98 -1.82 0.45
CA SER A 107 5.21 -2.95 -0.45
C SER A 107 6.00 -4.04 0.29
N PRO A 108 5.50 -5.29 0.38
CA PRO A 108 6.23 -6.36 1.06
C PRO A 108 7.65 -6.54 0.50
N ALA A 109 7.80 -6.46 -0.82
CA ALA A 109 9.10 -6.56 -1.48
C ALA A 109 10.07 -5.41 -1.16
N LYS A 110 9.61 -4.34 -0.52
CA LYS A 110 10.41 -3.15 -0.19
C LYS A 110 10.39 -2.79 1.29
N HIS A 111 9.99 -3.75 2.14
CA HIS A 111 9.84 -3.51 3.57
C HIS A 111 11.16 -3.09 4.22
N VAL A 112 12.26 -3.83 3.97
CA VAL A 112 13.59 -3.50 4.49
C VAL A 112 14.08 -2.13 3.99
N LEU A 113 13.80 -1.80 2.72
CA LEU A 113 14.09 -0.46 2.19
C LEU A 113 13.26 0.62 2.89
N ALA A 114 11.99 0.36 3.17
CA ALA A 114 11.11 1.28 3.90
C ALA A 114 11.64 1.55 5.32
N GLU A 115 12.12 0.51 6.02
CA GLU A 115 12.76 0.67 7.33
C GLU A 115 14.03 1.51 7.26
N ALA A 116 14.89 1.24 6.28
CA ALA A 116 16.13 2.01 6.09
C ALA A 116 15.82 3.49 5.77
N LEU A 117 14.83 3.75 4.93
CA LEU A 117 14.37 5.11 4.61
C LEU A 117 13.78 5.84 5.83
N ALA A 118 12.98 5.15 6.63
CA ALA A 118 12.37 5.74 7.83
C ALA A 118 13.40 6.10 8.90
N LYS A 119 14.45 5.29 9.04
CA LYS A 119 15.57 5.52 9.98
C LYS A 119 16.54 6.60 9.51
N SER A 120 16.59 6.90 8.21
CA SER A 120 17.49 7.92 7.68
C SER A 120 17.12 9.29 8.27
N THR A 121 18.06 9.94 8.94
CA THR A 121 17.85 11.24 9.55
C THR A 121 17.50 12.28 8.49
N ALA A 122 16.36 12.98 8.69
CA ALA A 122 16.14 14.24 8.00
C ALA A 122 17.23 15.19 8.50
N ASN A 123 18.03 15.72 7.60
CA ASN A 123 18.89 16.83 7.95
C ASN A 123 17.97 18.03 8.21
N ASP A 124 18.11 18.67 9.38
CA ASP A 124 17.46 19.95 9.69
C ASP A 124 18.11 21.08 8.88
N LYS A 125 18.28 20.84 7.57
CA LYS A 125 18.91 21.79 6.65
C LYS A 125 17.85 22.73 6.09
N PRO A 126 18.22 23.98 5.82
CA PRO A 126 17.34 24.89 5.10
C PRO A 126 16.87 24.26 3.78
N LEU A 127 15.61 24.51 3.41
CA LEU A 127 14.97 23.93 2.22
C LEU A 127 15.81 24.07 0.94
N ILE A 128 16.49 25.21 0.79
CA ILE A 128 17.35 25.47 -0.38
C ILE A 128 18.58 24.55 -0.41
N GLU A 129 19.09 24.14 0.74
CA GLU A 129 20.21 23.21 0.84
C GLU A 129 19.73 21.77 0.57
N GLU A 130 18.55 21.40 1.04
CA GLU A 130 17.92 20.13 0.65
C GLU A 130 17.75 20.02 -0.86
N TYR A 131 17.25 21.06 -1.53
CA TYR A 131 17.15 21.09 -2.99
C TYR A 131 18.50 20.90 -3.68
N ARG A 132 19.55 21.56 -3.21
CA ARG A 132 20.90 21.38 -3.77
C ARG A 132 21.40 19.95 -3.63
N ILE A 133 21.20 19.33 -2.46
CA ILE A 133 21.57 17.93 -2.21
C ILE A 133 20.80 17.00 -3.15
N LEU A 134 19.49 17.22 -3.31
CA LEU A 134 18.66 16.42 -4.23
C LEU A 134 19.11 16.57 -5.69
N CYS A 135 19.42 17.78 -6.13
CA CYS A 135 19.90 18.04 -7.49
C CYS A 135 21.28 17.42 -7.77
N ASN A 136 22.10 17.31 -6.74
CA ASN A 136 23.46 16.71 -6.84
C ASN A 136 23.49 15.20 -6.61
N GLY A 137 22.33 14.54 -6.56
CA GLY A 137 22.23 13.11 -6.27
C GLY A 137 22.41 12.82 -4.78
N ALA A 138 21.36 13.11 -3.99
CA ALA A 138 21.36 12.81 -2.57
C ALA A 138 21.65 11.33 -2.32
N PRO A 139 22.51 10.97 -1.33
CA PRO A 139 22.82 9.59 -1.03
C PRO A 139 21.54 8.84 -0.60
N LEU A 140 21.34 7.69 -1.20
CA LEU A 140 20.26 6.78 -0.82
C LEU A 140 20.75 5.85 0.29
N PRO A 141 19.89 5.33 1.15
CA PRO A 141 20.29 4.31 2.14
C PRO A 141 20.98 3.11 1.51
N THR A 142 20.61 2.74 0.29
CA THR A 142 21.18 1.64 -0.48
C THR A 142 22.53 1.96 -1.14
N ASP A 143 23.08 3.16 -0.94
CA ASP A 143 24.48 3.48 -1.28
C ASP A 143 25.43 2.95 -0.19
N ASN A 144 24.91 2.58 0.97
CA ASN A 144 25.62 1.82 1.99
C ASN A 144 25.56 0.32 1.63
N GLU A 145 26.70 -0.35 1.62
CA GLU A 145 26.84 -1.74 1.20
C GLU A 145 26.03 -2.70 2.07
N ASP A 146 26.05 -2.53 3.39
CA ASP A 146 25.34 -3.41 4.33
C ASP A 146 23.83 -3.29 4.14
N VAL A 147 23.33 -2.06 3.94
CA VAL A 147 21.91 -1.82 3.65
C VAL A 147 21.53 -2.40 2.29
N ALA A 148 22.35 -2.21 1.27
CA ALA A 148 22.12 -2.77 -0.06
C ALA A 148 22.05 -4.30 -0.02
N LYS A 149 23.00 -4.95 0.67
CA LYS A 149 23.01 -6.41 0.89
C LYS A 149 21.78 -6.88 1.67
N SER A 150 21.40 -6.17 2.72
CA SER A 150 20.22 -6.51 3.51
C SER A 150 18.93 -6.49 2.67
N VAL A 151 18.76 -5.45 1.84
CA VAL A 151 17.61 -5.34 0.94
C VAL A 151 17.61 -6.45 -0.12
N LEU A 152 18.78 -6.77 -0.71
CA LEU A 152 18.90 -7.83 -1.68
C LEU A 152 18.58 -9.21 -1.07
N ASN A 153 19.12 -9.51 0.11
CA ASN A 153 18.89 -10.77 0.81
C ASN A 153 17.42 -10.96 1.19
N ASP A 154 16.74 -9.90 1.65
CA ASP A 154 15.33 -9.95 1.93
C ASP A 154 14.51 -10.27 0.67
N LEU A 155 14.84 -9.63 -0.45
CA LEU A 155 14.19 -9.86 -1.73
C LEU A 155 14.36 -11.33 -2.19
N MET A 156 15.59 -11.85 -2.09
CA MET A 156 15.89 -13.25 -2.41
C MET A 156 15.11 -14.24 -1.52
N ARG A 157 14.98 -13.93 -0.23
CA ARG A 157 14.16 -14.71 0.71
C ARG A 157 12.70 -14.73 0.28
N GLN A 158 12.11 -13.56 -0.01
CA GLN A 158 10.72 -13.44 -0.48
C GLN A 158 10.49 -14.22 -1.78
N MET A 159 11.41 -14.16 -2.74
CA MET A 159 11.31 -14.92 -3.99
C MET A 159 11.31 -16.43 -3.73
N LYS A 160 12.16 -16.91 -2.82
CA LYS A 160 12.19 -18.34 -2.41
C LYS A 160 10.86 -18.76 -1.76
N GLU A 161 10.35 -17.96 -0.83
CA GLU A 161 9.06 -18.22 -0.16
C GLU A 161 7.91 -18.28 -1.16
N ARG A 162 7.91 -17.42 -2.17
CA ARG A 162 6.92 -17.37 -3.24
C ARG A 162 7.17 -18.39 -4.37
N ARG A 163 8.25 -19.17 -4.30
CA ARG A 163 8.69 -20.12 -5.33
C ARG A 163 8.93 -19.48 -6.70
N ILE A 164 9.39 -18.23 -6.71
CA ILE A 164 9.79 -17.51 -7.93
C ILE A 164 11.23 -17.88 -8.25
N ALA A 165 11.45 -18.47 -9.42
CA ALA A 165 12.80 -18.78 -9.87
C ALA A 165 13.59 -17.51 -10.18
N PHE A 166 14.84 -17.47 -9.74
CA PHE A 166 15.78 -16.39 -10.04
C PHE A 166 17.22 -16.90 -10.09
N ASP A 167 18.03 -16.21 -10.86
CA ASP A 167 19.47 -16.45 -10.93
C ASP A 167 20.21 -15.09 -10.98
N ILE A 168 21.18 -14.92 -10.08
CA ILE A 168 22.06 -13.75 -10.00
C ILE A 168 23.53 -14.18 -9.91
N SER A 169 23.86 -15.45 -10.20
CA SER A 169 25.21 -15.98 -10.10
C SER A 169 26.19 -15.33 -11.10
N ASP A 170 25.66 -14.74 -12.16
CA ASP A 170 26.40 -14.01 -13.19
C ASP A 170 26.66 -12.53 -12.83
N LEU A 171 26.13 -12.04 -11.70
CA LEU A 171 26.24 -10.65 -11.31
C LEU A 171 27.29 -10.45 -10.22
N PRO A 172 28.22 -9.49 -10.37
CA PRO A 172 29.08 -9.10 -9.28
C PRO A 172 28.29 -8.41 -8.16
N LEU A 173 28.70 -8.63 -6.91
CA LEU A 173 28.07 -8.10 -5.71
C LEU A 173 29.07 -7.41 -4.78
N ASP A 174 30.14 -6.87 -5.34
CA ASP A 174 31.27 -6.31 -4.59
C ASP A 174 31.05 -4.85 -4.20
N THR A 175 30.22 -4.14 -4.94
CA THR A 175 29.93 -2.72 -4.71
C THR A 175 28.42 -2.46 -4.52
N PRO A 176 28.02 -1.40 -3.78
CA PRO A 176 26.63 -1.03 -3.64
C PRO A 176 25.90 -0.83 -4.98
N THR A 177 26.61 -0.34 -5.99
CA THR A 177 26.07 -0.15 -7.34
C THR A 177 25.70 -1.48 -7.99
N GLU A 178 26.59 -2.47 -7.92
CA GLU A 178 26.36 -3.83 -8.46
C GLU A 178 25.23 -4.53 -7.71
N ILE A 179 25.22 -4.44 -6.38
CA ILE A 179 24.13 -4.96 -5.55
C ILE A 179 22.78 -4.33 -5.93
N ASN A 180 22.75 -3.03 -6.19
CA ASN A 180 21.54 -2.34 -6.64
C ASN A 180 21.11 -2.76 -8.05
N ILE A 181 22.03 -3.12 -8.94
CA ILE A 181 21.70 -3.69 -10.26
C ILE A 181 21.05 -5.06 -10.09
N ALA A 182 21.65 -5.94 -9.28
CA ALA A 182 21.06 -7.25 -8.96
C ALA A 182 19.66 -7.11 -8.35
N ARG A 183 19.51 -6.21 -7.38
CA ARG A 183 18.21 -5.90 -6.78
C ARG A 183 17.16 -5.50 -7.81
N ARG A 184 17.47 -4.58 -8.73
CA ARG A 184 16.53 -4.14 -9.78
C ARG A 184 16.13 -5.28 -10.70
N ARG A 185 17.06 -6.19 -11.03
CA ARG A 185 16.76 -7.38 -11.82
C ARG A 185 15.74 -8.27 -11.10
N LEU A 186 15.94 -8.55 -9.80
CA LEU A 186 14.99 -9.34 -9.01
C LEU A 186 13.62 -8.65 -8.86
N GLU A 187 13.61 -7.34 -8.60
CA GLU A 187 12.37 -6.55 -8.54
C GLU A 187 11.57 -6.64 -9.85
N SER A 188 12.27 -6.62 -11.00
CA SER A 188 11.63 -6.78 -12.32
C SER A 188 11.00 -8.16 -12.49
N VAL A 189 11.67 -9.22 -12.04
CA VAL A 189 11.13 -10.59 -12.09
C VAL A 189 9.88 -10.73 -11.21
N ILE A 190 9.90 -10.15 -10.00
CA ILE A 190 8.72 -10.13 -9.13
C ILE A 190 7.57 -9.39 -9.81
N ALA A 191 7.83 -8.19 -10.35
CA ALA A 191 6.79 -7.39 -11.01
C ALA A 191 6.15 -8.12 -12.19
N GLN A 192 6.95 -8.78 -13.03
CA GLN A 192 6.44 -9.61 -14.13
C GLN A 192 5.60 -10.78 -13.64
N THR A 193 6.03 -11.45 -12.57
CA THR A 193 5.28 -12.55 -11.96
C THR A 193 3.95 -12.06 -11.40
N ASP A 194 3.95 -10.94 -10.71
CA ASP A 194 2.73 -10.33 -10.15
C ASP A 194 1.76 -9.90 -11.26
N GLU A 195 2.26 -9.35 -12.37
CA GLU A 195 1.46 -8.97 -13.53
C GLU A 195 0.80 -10.20 -14.18
N ILE A 196 1.55 -11.29 -14.36
CA ILE A 196 1.02 -12.54 -14.91
C ILE A 196 -0.06 -13.11 -13.97
N GLN A 197 0.18 -13.16 -12.66
CA GLN A 197 -0.79 -13.65 -11.68
C GLN A 197 -2.06 -12.78 -11.68
N TYR A 198 -1.90 -11.45 -11.76
CA TYR A 198 -3.03 -10.53 -11.85
C TYR A 198 -3.83 -10.75 -13.13
N ALA A 199 -3.17 -10.89 -14.28
CA ALA A 199 -3.84 -11.17 -15.55
C ALA A 199 -4.60 -12.50 -15.52
N GLN A 200 -4.01 -13.55 -14.93
CA GLN A 200 -4.68 -14.85 -14.75
C GLN A 200 -5.91 -14.74 -13.84
N ALA A 201 -5.80 -14.00 -12.73
CA ALA A 201 -6.93 -13.75 -11.84
C ALA A 201 -8.06 -13.00 -12.55
N GLN A 202 -7.74 -11.99 -13.37
CA GLN A 202 -8.70 -11.28 -14.19
C GLN A 202 -9.39 -12.18 -15.22
N CYS A 203 -8.62 -13.03 -15.90
CA CYS A 203 -9.17 -14.02 -16.85
C CYS A 203 -10.16 -14.99 -16.16
N ASN A 204 -9.86 -15.40 -14.93
CA ASN A 204 -10.76 -16.26 -14.15
C ASN A 204 -12.06 -15.54 -13.79
N GLN A 205 -12.00 -14.25 -13.41
CA GLN A 205 -13.18 -13.43 -13.15
C GLN A 205 -14.05 -13.26 -14.41
N TRP A 206 -13.45 -12.98 -15.56
CA TRP A 206 -14.19 -12.90 -16.82
C TRP A 206 -14.87 -14.20 -17.21
N LYS A 207 -14.21 -15.32 -16.96
CA LYS A 207 -14.82 -16.65 -17.18
C LYS A 207 -16.01 -16.85 -16.26
N GLU A 208 -15.89 -16.51 -14.98
CA GLU A 208 -16.97 -16.61 -14.02
C GLU A 208 -18.16 -15.75 -14.43
N ILE A 209 -17.94 -14.49 -14.81
CA ILE A 209 -18.98 -13.61 -15.34
C ILE A 209 -19.65 -14.20 -16.58
N SER A 210 -18.88 -14.74 -17.53
CA SER A 210 -19.41 -15.39 -18.73
C SER A 210 -20.28 -16.62 -18.39
N ASP A 211 -19.84 -17.42 -17.43
CA ASP A 211 -20.59 -18.59 -16.97
C ASP A 211 -21.92 -18.17 -16.32
N TYR A 212 -21.93 -17.12 -15.51
CA TYR A 212 -23.13 -16.52 -14.94
C TYR A 212 -24.08 -15.98 -16.02
N MET A 213 -23.58 -15.24 -16.98
CA MET A 213 -24.38 -14.73 -18.08
C MET A 213 -25.02 -15.88 -18.89
N THR A 214 -24.27 -16.95 -19.11
CA THR A 214 -24.76 -18.16 -19.78
C THR A 214 -25.90 -18.83 -18.99
N LEU A 215 -25.77 -18.91 -17.66
CA LEU A 215 -26.82 -19.43 -16.77
C LEU A 215 -28.08 -18.57 -16.82
N LEU A 216 -27.95 -17.24 -16.77
CA LEU A 216 -29.08 -16.33 -16.89
C LEU A 216 -29.80 -16.48 -18.23
N ILE A 217 -29.07 -16.58 -19.35
CA ILE A 217 -29.66 -16.79 -20.69
C ILE A 217 -30.41 -18.12 -20.76
N LYS A 218 -29.85 -19.18 -20.19
CA LYS A 218 -30.46 -20.50 -20.14
C LYS A 218 -31.61 -20.61 -19.11
N GLY A 219 -31.76 -19.58 -18.27
CA GLY A 219 -32.77 -19.55 -17.25
C GLY A 219 -32.62 -20.57 -16.14
N GLY A 220 -31.39 -20.98 -15.84
CA GLY A 220 -31.04 -21.93 -14.76
C GLY A 220 -30.62 -21.24 -13.47
N GLY A 221 -30.77 -21.92 -12.33
CA GLY A 221 -30.17 -21.53 -11.06
C GLY A 221 -28.69 -21.89 -11.00
N LYS A 222 -27.98 -21.40 -10.00
CA LYS A 222 -26.58 -21.71 -9.75
C LYS A 222 -26.38 -22.38 -8.39
N THR A 223 -25.52 -23.39 -8.36
CA THR A 223 -25.03 -23.97 -7.10
C THR A 223 -23.78 -23.20 -6.67
N VAL A 224 -23.81 -22.65 -5.48
CA VAL A 224 -22.68 -21.96 -4.84
C VAL A 224 -22.19 -22.81 -3.68
N TYR A 225 -20.88 -22.89 -3.50
CA TYR A 225 -20.28 -23.61 -2.39
C TYR A 225 -19.83 -22.60 -1.33
N ASP A 226 -20.36 -22.75 -0.12
CA ASP A 226 -19.93 -22.01 1.06
C ASP A 226 -19.39 -23.02 2.07
N GLU A 227 -18.08 -22.96 2.40
CA GLU A 227 -17.39 -23.85 3.35
C GLU A 227 -17.77 -25.34 3.25
N ASP A 228 -17.74 -25.95 2.08
CA ASP A 228 -18.15 -27.32 1.80
C ASP A 228 -19.68 -27.60 1.69
N ASN A 229 -20.52 -26.58 1.85
CA ASN A 229 -21.95 -26.74 1.62
C ASN A 229 -22.36 -26.24 0.23
N ALA A 230 -23.03 -27.08 -0.52
CA ALA A 230 -23.63 -26.69 -1.79
C ALA A 230 -24.96 -25.95 -1.54
N ILE A 231 -25.02 -24.67 -1.88
CA ILE A 231 -26.24 -23.85 -1.80
C ILE A 231 -26.76 -23.64 -3.23
N GLU A 232 -27.96 -24.07 -3.52
CA GLU A 232 -28.62 -23.77 -4.78
C GLU A 232 -29.27 -22.39 -4.70
N VAL A 233 -28.80 -21.45 -5.55
CA VAL A 233 -29.41 -20.14 -5.70
C VAL A 233 -30.57 -20.28 -6.68
N PRO A 234 -31.83 -19.96 -6.30
CA PRO A 234 -32.98 -20.01 -7.18
C PRO A 234 -32.81 -19.14 -8.42
N LYS A 235 -33.47 -19.50 -9.50
CA LYS A 235 -33.41 -18.81 -10.77
C LYS A 235 -33.76 -17.33 -10.70
N ASP A 236 -34.72 -16.98 -9.91
CA ASP A 236 -35.20 -15.60 -9.67
C ASP A 236 -34.24 -14.76 -8.81
N GLU A 237 -33.41 -15.40 -7.99
CA GLU A 237 -32.38 -14.73 -7.17
C GLU A 237 -31.03 -14.64 -7.86
N THR A 238 -30.79 -15.39 -8.96
CA THR A 238 -29.51 -15.43 -9.68
C THR A 238 -29.06 -14.05 -10.18
N PRO A 239 -29.93 -13.16 -10.70
CA PRO A 239 -29.54 -11.81 -11.10
C PRO A 239 -29.07 -10.95 -9.94
N ALA A 240 -29.75 -11.02 -8.79
CA ALA A 240 -29.35 -10.26 -7.59
C ALA A 240 -28.00 -10.76 -7.04
N TYR A 241 -27.76 -12.05 -7.12
CA TYR A 241 -26.48 -12.66 -6.72
C TYR A 241 -25.32 -12.22 -7.62
N LEU A 242 -25.56 -12.10 -8.92
CA LEU A 242 -24.59 -11.56 -9.86
C LEU A 242 -24.23 -10.11 -9.56
N GLU A 243 -25.23 -9.26 -9.29
CA GLU A 243 -25.03 -7.86 -8.93
C GLU A 243 -24.23 -7.70 -7.63
N TRP A 244 -24.36 -8.64 -6.71
CA TRP A 244 -23.64 -8.62 -5.43
C TRP A 244 -22.20 -9.10 -5.56
N THR A 245 -21.87 -9.97 -6.51
CA THR A 245 -20.54 -10.54 -6.72
C THR A 245 -19.64 -9.70 -7.67
N LEU A 246 -20.23 -8.81 -8.50
CA LEU A 246 -19.53 -7.85 -9.36
C LEU A 246 -19.23 -6.53 -8.64
#